data_7164f22e12276e0103fa96d82b22867e
#
_entry.id   7164f22e12276e0103fa96d82b22867e
#
_cell.length_a   1.000
_cell.length_b   1.000
_cell.length_c   1.000
_cell.angle_alpha   90.00
_cell.angle_beta   90.00
_cell.angle_gamma   90.00
#
_symmetry.space_group_name_H-M   'P 1'
#
loop_
_entity.id
_entity.type
_entity.pdbx_description
1 polymer ?
#
loop_
_entity_poly.entity_id
_entity_poly.type
_entity_poly.pdbx_seq_one_letter_code
_entity_poly.pdbx_strand_id
1 'polypeptide(L)'
;MTCQEKILSEEYGELIFDFTSDYAKRLQQENVCFTPVDDRYNIFYVRQQEIERYQGSLYLYQYLPKVYGLMAEEFDPISLESAGILAAQRPPLSLTGEGVVLAFIDTGIRFADSVFRDESGQSRIIGLWDQTLQSGTPPEGFQYGSYYTKADIDAALRSENPYAEIPSYDTNGHGTAMAGVAAGSVVTSARVTGGTVPLEGAGGNAVPPVGDAAGSFYSSYRGAAPRADIVVVKLREAKRPLRNFYNIPEDVPAYAETDIMLGIKFAESFAETFKRPVVICLGMGSNSGNHGLGSNLAQYLNSLAQKRSRAVVLTTGNEGNAAHHFSGYVPEGEESYETVEIRVGEGEQGFLMEMWGKVPDTLFASIRTPGGEVVPRFRLTAEGSQTFSFIYERTRIIIDSILVEPNTGEELIAFRFDAPTPGVWNIRVYNLGPDRSRQFHLWLPITQFLRRETYFLRPDPYTTLTDPSMTLRAVTVSSYNDANNSFYENSGRGFLSNGLIKPDVAAPGVNVSTPVGKVTGGSMAAALTAGGVAQFMEWAVVRFNSPSAGSQEIKNYLIRGANWNSSNTYPNREWGYGRLDIDGTFTMLSQIQR
;
A
#
# COMPACT_ATOMS: atom_id res chain seq x y z
N MET A 1 -27.53 16.50 -8.65
CA MET A 1 -26.84 15.55 -7.75
C MET A 1 -26.12 16.32 -6.67
N THR A 2 -26.30 15.93 -5.42
CA THR A 2 -25.53 16.43 -4.28
C THR A 2 -24.05 16.02 -4.40
N CYS A 3 -23.17 16.58 -3.58
CA CYS A 3 -21.78 16.17 -3.58
C CYS A 3 -21.63 14.69 -3.16
N GLN A 4 -22.37 14.26 -2.16
CA GLN A 4 -22.42 12.85 -1.73
C GLN A 4 -22.82 11.90 -2.88
N GLU A 5 -23.86 12.23 -3.64
CA GLU A 5 -24.29 11.43 -4.78
C GLU A 5 -23.21 11.34 -5.87
N LYS A 6 -22.46 12.44 -6.10
CA LYS A 6 -21.34 12.44 -7.05
C LYS A 6 -20.18 11.57 -6.58
N ILE A 7 -19.85 11.59 -5.29
CA ILE A 7 -18.79 10.76 -4.68
C ILE A 7 -19.07 9.25 -4.89
N LEU A 8 -20.33 8.86 -4.79
CA LEU A 8 -20.74 7.45 -4.89
C LEU A 8 -21.05 7.00 -6.32
N SER A 9 -21.23 7.94 -7.25
CA SER A 9 -21.64 7.64 -8.63
C SER A 9 -20.47 7.15 -9.48
N GLU A 10 -20.69 6.10 -10.26
CA GLU A 10 -19.79 5.61 -11.30
C GLU A 10 -19.66 6.57 -12.51
N GLU A 11 -20.58 7.55 -12.63
CA GLU A 11 -20.50 8.60 -13.67
C GLU A 11 -19.46 9.68 -13.36
N TYR A 12 -18.94 9.71 -12.14
CA TYR A 12 -17.96 10.68 -11.67
C TYR A 12 -16.65 9.99 -11.32
N GLY A 13 -15.57 10.43 -11.98
CA GLY A 13 -14.21 10.08 -11.63
C GLY A 13 -13.63 11.02 -10.57
N GLU A 14 -12.56 10.60 -9.97
CA GLU A 14 -11.82 11.31 -8.94
C GLU A 14 -10.51 11.83 -9.50
N LEU A 15 -10.14 13.05 -9.13
CA LEU A 15 -8.86 13.67 -9.48
C LEU A 15 -8.23 14.27 -8.23
N ILE A 16 -6.94 14.04 -8.04
CA ILE A 16 -6.16 14.61 -6.92
C ILE A 16 -5.41 15.84 -7.41
N PHE A 17 -5.65 16.98 -6.79
CA PHE A 17 -4.95 18.22 -7.11
C PHE A 17 -4.26 18.83 -5.89
N ASP A 18 -3.08 19.39 -6.14
CA ASP A 18 -2.44 20.35 -5.27
C ASP A 18 -3.17 21.71 -5.35
N PHE A 19 -3.32 22.41 -4.23
CA PHE A 19 -3.95 23.75 -4.16
C PHE A 19 -3.28 24.80 -5.04
N THR A 20 -2.03 24.63 -5.37
CA THR A 20 -1.27 25.58 -6.19
C THR A 20 -1.61 25.51 -7.68
N SER A 21 -2.26 24.45 -8.15
CA SER A 21 -2.57 24.30 -9.57
C SER A 21 -3.66 25.30 -10.02
N ASP A 22 -3.44 25.93 -11.17
CA ASP A 22 -4.44 26.85 -11.75
C ASP A 22 -5.73 26.13 -12.17
N TYR A 23 -5.62 24.82 -12.46
CA TYR A 23 -6.77 23.98 -12.77
C TYR A 23 -7.63 23.72 -11.53
N ALA A 24 -7.01 23.44 -10.38
CA ALA A 24 -7.74 23.30 -9.11
C ALA A 24 -8.52 24.57 -8.75
N LYS A 25 -7.89 25.74 -8.91
CA LYS A 25 -8.55 27.04 -8.71
C LYS A 25 -9.74 27.23 -9.63
N ARG A 26 -9.62 26.84 -10.89
CA ARG A 26 -10.70 26.89 -11.88
C ARG A 26 -11.87 26.00 -11.49
N LEU A 27 -11.61 24.74 -11.11
CA LEU A 27 -12.64 23.80 -10.66
C LEU A 27 -13.38 24.30 -9.42
N GLN A 28 -12.69 24.95 -8.49
CA GLN A 28 -13.32 25.61 -7.34
C GLN A 28 -14.22 26.77 -7.73
N GLN A 29 -13.80 27.61 -8.70
CA GLN A 29 -14.61 28.72 -9.22
C GLN A 29 -15.87 28.21 -9.95
N GLU A 30 -15.79 27.06 -10.61
CA GLU A 30 -16.91 26.41 -11.29
C GLU A 30 -17.84 25.64 -10.33
N ASN A 31 -17.62 25.71 -9.00
CA ASN A 31 -18.37 25.00 -7.97
C ASN A 31 -18.40 23.47 -8.18
N VAL A 32 -17.32 22.90 -8.67
CA VAL A 32 -17.16 21.44 -8.76
C VAL A 32 -17.07 20.87 -7.35
N CYS A 33 -17.75 19.74 -7.13
CA CYS A 33 -17.70 19.04 -5.85
C CYS A 33 -16.26 18.60 -5.53
N PHE A 34 -15.79 18.90 -4.33
CA PHE A 34 -14.47 18.46 -3.87
C PHE A 34 -14.45 18.12 -2.38
N THR A 35 -13.48 17.30 -1.98
CA THR A 35 -13.19 16.95 -0.58
C THR A 35 -11.73 17.31 -0.28
N PRO A 36 -11.44 18.18 0.71
CA PRO A 36 -10.08 18.48 1.11
C PRO A 36 -9.48 17.30 1.90
N VAL A 37 -8.26 16.88 1.56
CA VAL A 37 -7.49 15.89 2.32
C VAL A 37 -6.70 16.60 3.42
N ASP A 38 -5.86 17.56 3.04
CA ASP A 38 -5.08 18.40 3.94
C ASP A 38 -4.93 19.83 3.36
N ASP A 39 -3.95 20.59 3.84
CA ASP A 39 -3.66 21.94 3.33
C ASP A 39 -3.10 21.95 1.90
N ARG A 40 -2.65 20.82 1.40
CA ARG A 40 -2.04 20.66 0.08
C ARG A 40 -2.96 19.96 -0.92
N TYR A 41 -3.61 18.88 -0.54
CA TYR A 41 -4.33 18.01 -1.45
C TYR A 41 -5.85 18.15 -1.36
N ASN A 42 -6.48 18.18 -2.55
CA ASN A 42 -7.93 18.14 -2.72
C ASN A 42 -8.32 17.06 -3.71
N ILE A 43 -9.41 16.37 -3.43
CA ILE A 43 -10.02 15.37 -4.32
C ILE A 43 -11.23 16.04 -4.98
N PHE A 44 -11.21 16.16 -6.31
CA PHE A 44 -12.32 16.69 -7.10
C PHE A 44 -13.09 15.55 -7.77
N TYR A 45 -14.41 15.69 -7.81
CA TYR A 45 -15.32 14.72 -8.42
C TYR A 45 -15.87 15.29 -9.72
N VAL A 46 -15.35 14.81 -10.85
CA VAL A 46 -15.57 15.32 -12.20
C VAL A 46 -16.33 14.28 -13.01
N ARG A 47 -17.23 14.69 -13.90
CA ARG A 47 -17.93 13.76 -14.78
C ARG A 47 -16.96 12.98 -15.65
N GLN A 48 -17.16 11.65 -15.78
CA GLN A 48 -16.31 10.76 -16.56
C GLN A 48 -16.13 11.24 -18.00
N GLN A 49 -17.19 11.73 -18.63
CA GLN A 49 -17.12 12.27 -20.00
C GLN A 49 -16.23 13.51 -20.14
N GLU A 50 -16.09 14.28 -19.08
CA GLU A 50 -15.18 15.43 -19.05
C GLU A 50 -13.75 14.95 -18.88
N ILE A 51 -13.54 13.92 -18.06
CA ILE A 51 -12.25 13.23 -17.93
C ILE A 51 -11.82 12.65 -19.27
N GLU A 52 -12.72 11.94 -19.97
CA GLU A 52 -12.46 11.36 -21.29
C GLU A 52 -12.08 12.39 -22.35
N ARG A 53 -12.64 13.60 -22.31
CA ARG A 53 -12.23 14.71 -23.20
C ARG A 53 -10.79 15.17 -22.97
N TYR A 54 -10.26 14.97 -21.78
CA TYR A 54 -8.88 15.28 -21.41
C TYR A 54 -7.93 14.08 -21.56
N GLN A 55 -8.42 12.87 -21.88
CA GLN A 55 -7.60 11.67 -22.10
C GLN A 55 -6.59 11.82 -23.26
N GLY A 56 -6.76 12.81 -24.12
CA GLY A 56 -5.77 13.18 -25.15
C GLY A 56 -4.70 14.15 -24.69
N SER A 57 -4.74 14.61 -23.44
CA SER A 57 -3.70 15.46 -22.84
C SER A 57 -3.14 14.77 -21.58
N LEU A 58 -1.86 14.67 -21.53
CA LEU A 58 -1.05 14.08 -20.46
C LEU A 58 -1.29 14.63 -19.06
N TYR A 59 -1.82 15.83 -18.96
CA TYR A 59 -2.17 16.46 -17.70
C TYR A 59 -3.02 15.57 -16.80
N LEU A 60 -3.84 14.70 -17.38
CA LEU A 60 -4.79 13.92 -16.61
C LEU A 60 -4.15 12.77 -15.84
N TYR A 61 -3.15 12.10 -16.43
CA TYR A 61 -2.49 10.97 -15.78
C TYR A 61 -1.88 11.32 -14.42
N GLN A 62 -1.35 12.54 -14.27
CA GLN A 62 -0.80 13.04 -13.01
C GLN A 62 -1.83 13.22 -11.90
N TYR A 63 -3.07 13.51 -12.29
CA TYR A 63 -4.15 13.81 -11.36
C TYR A 63 -5.08 12.63 -11.11
N LEU A 64 -4.94 11.55 -11.88
CA LEU A 64 -5.69 10.32 -11.64
C LEU A 64 -5.15 9.62 -10.39
N PRO A 65 -6.05 9.19 -9.48
CA PRO A 65 -5.66 8.36 -8.34
C PRO A 65 -5.01 7.07 -8.82
N LYS A 66 -3.96 6.64 -8.14
CA LYS A 66 -3.40 5.31 -8.31
C LYS A 66 -4.30 4.25 -7.68
N VAL A 67 -4.05 2.99 -8.00
CA VAL A 67 -4.78 1.84 -7.46
C VAL A 67 -3.82 0.91 -6.75
N TYR A 68 -4.26 0.40 -5.60
CA TYR A 68 -3.46 -0.40 -4.67
C TYR A 68 -4.10 -1.77 -4.46
N GLY A 69 -3.28 -2.81 -4.41
CA GLY A 69 -3.68 -4.17 -4.08
C GLY A 69 -3.12 -4.63 -2.75
N LEU A 70 -3.65 -5.73 -2.23
CA LEU A 70 -3.25 -6.31 -0.95
C LEU A 70 -1.90 -7.04 -1.07
N MET A 71 -1.08 -7.03 -0.01
CA MET A 71 0.26 -7.62 0.02
C MET A 71 0.34 -8.81 0.96
N ALA A 72 -0.47 -9.87 0.73
CA ALA A 72 -0.46 -11.10 1.52
C ALA A 72 -0.64 -12.36 0.67
N GLU A 73 -0.02 -13.47 1.12
CA GLU A 73 -0.14 -14.85 0.60
C GLU A 73 -0.19 -15.83 1.78
N GLU A 74 -0.57 -17.11 1.58
CA GLU A 74 -0.79 -18.07 2.71
C GLU A 74 0.45 -18.89 3.15
N PHE A 75 0.56 -19.28 4.44
CA PHE A 75 1.05 -20.44 5.23
C PHE A 75 2.16 -20.29 6.33
N ASP A 76 1.89 -20.87 7.53
CA ASP A 76 2.53 -21.39 8.78
C ASP A 76 3.41 -20.51 9.72
N PRO A 77 3.46 -20.73 11.10
CA PRO A 77 3.43 -19.69 12.14
C PRO A 77 4.76 -19.27 12.79
N ILE A 78 4.71 -18.13 13.55
CA ILE A 78 5.51 -17.56 14.65
C ILE A 78 6.25 -16.28 14.28
N SER A 79 6.30 -15.26 15.27
CA SER A 79 7.22 -14.19 14.96
C SER A 79 7.39 -13.06 15.96
N LEU A 80 6.63 -13.03 17.05
CA LEU A 80 6.76 -11.94 18.04
C LEU A 80 8.08 -11.99 18.82
N GLU A 81 8.62 -13.21 19.04
CA GLU A 81 9.86 -13.40 19.79
C GLU A 81 11.08 -13.01 18.97
N SER A 82 11.09 -13.38 17.69
CA SER A 82 12.19 -13.10 16.74
C SER A 82 12.42 -11.60 16.51
N ALA A 83 11.38 -10.77 16.72
CA ALA A 83 11.44 -9.32 16.62
C ALA A 83 11.65 -8.60 17.97
N GLY A 84 11.97 -9.32 19.05
CA GLY A 84 12.20 -8.74 20.39
C GLY A 84 10.92 -8.17 21.06
N ILE A 85 9.74 -8.38 20.47
CA ILE A 85 8.47 -7.79 20.92
C ILE A 85 8.03 -8.39 22.25
N LEU A 86 8.12 -9.72 22.42
CA LEU A 86 7.72 -10.37 23.67
C LEU A 86 8.64 -10.00 24.83
N ALA A 87 9.92 -9.75 24.59
CA ALA A 87 10.85 -9.28 25.61
C ALA A 87 10.43 -7.89 26.13
N ALA A 88 10.05 -6.97 25.24
CA ALA A 88 9.54 -5.65 25.63
C ALA A 88 8.21 -5.69 26.41
N GLN A 89 7.38 -6.73 26.23
CA GLN A 89 6.16 -6.92 27.02
C GLN A 89 6.42 -7.41 28.45
N ARG A 90 7.62 -7.93 28.74
CA ARG A 90 7.99 -8.44 30.07
C ARG A 90 8.58 -7.32 30.95
N PRO A 91 8.57 -7.49 32.30
CA PRO A 91 9.33 -6.59 33.17
C PRO A 91 10.83 -6.57 32.81
N PRO A 92 11.52 -5.43 32.96
CA PRO A 92 11.04 -4.19 33.57
C PRO A 92 10.27 -3.25 32.63
N LEU A 93 10.28 -3.48 31.31
CA LEU A 93 9.65 -2.59 30.32
C LEU A 93 8.13 -2.65 30.38
N SER A 94 7.54 -3.84 30.35
CA SER A 94 6.10 -4.08 30.38
C SER A 94 5.30 -3.20 29.40
N LEU A 95 5.75 -3.17 28.15
CA LEU A 95 5.18 -2.36 27.08
C LEU A 95 4.19 -3.20 26.26
N THR A 96 2.96 -2.75 26.21
CA THR A 96 1.83 -3.48 25.59
C THR A 96 1.07 -2.65 24.55
N GLY A 97 1.56 -1.44 24.25
CA GLY A 97 0.90 -0.47 23.40
C GLY A 97 -0.18 0.34 24.11
N GLU A 98 -0.28 0.27 25.44
CA GLU A 98 -1.29 0.98 26.22
C GLU A 98 -1.20 2.49 26.01
N GLY A 99 -2.35 3.13 25.75
CA GLY A 99 -2.43 4.55 25.48
C GLY A 99 -2.09 4.96 24.02
N VAL A 100 -1.71 4.01 23.17
CA VAL A 100 -1.43 4.22 21.75
C VAL A 100 -2.62 3.79 20.90
N VAL A 101 -2.84 4.44 19.76
CA VAL A 101 -3.84 4.06 18.76
C VAL A 101 -3.12 3.45 17.55
N LEU A 102 -3.51 2.22 17.19
CA LEU A 102 -3.11 1.57 15.94
C LEU A 102 -4.23 1.72 14.91
N ALA A 103 -3.90 2.27 13.74
CA ALA A 103 -4.85 2.54 12.68
C ALA A 103 -4.57 1.69 11.45
N PHE A 104 -5.60 0.98 10.97
CA PHE A 104 -5.58 0.13 9.79
C PHE A 104 -6.54 0.67 8.74
N ILE A 105 -6.04 0.97 7.57
CA ILE A 105 -6.81 1.39 6.40
C ILE A 105 -6.73 0.22 5.43
N ASP A 106 -7.77 -0.63 5.40
CA ASP A 106 -7.68 -1.96 4.80
C ASP A 106 -9.06 -2.52 4.40
N THR A 107 -9.21 -3.84 4.28
CA THR A 107 -10.46 -4.56 3.92
C THR A 107 -11.53 -4.54 5.01
N GLY A 108 -11.22 -4.03 6.19
CA GLY A 108 -12.10 -3.97 7.36
C GLY A 108 -11.58 -4.78 8.54
N ILE A 109 -12.48 -5.19 9.43
CA ILE A 109 -12.16 -6.00 10.61
C ILE A 109 -13.37 -6.86 11.02
N ARG A 110 -13.13 -8.07 11.50
CA ARG A 110 -14.13 -8.89 12.18
C ARG A 110 -14.25 -8.43 13.63
N PHE A 111 -14.92 -7.31 13.85
CA PHE A 111 -14.94 -6.58 15.13
C PHE A 111 -15.49 -7.40 16.30
N ALA A 112 -16.29 -8.43 16.02
CA ALA A 112 -16.87 -9.30 17.03
C ALA A 112 -15.90 -10.38 17.55
N ASP A 113 -14.72 -10.54 16.93
CA ASP A 113 -13.73 -11.52 17.38
C ASP A 113 -13.17 -11.15 18.77
N SER A 114 -13.00 -12.15 19.62
CA SER A 114 -12.55 -11.97 21.02
C SER A 114 -11.14 -11.35 21.13
N VAL A 115 -10.31 -11.50 20.09
CA VAL A 115 -8.96 -10.93 20.03
C VAL A 115 -8.95 -9.40 19.93
N PHE A 116 -10.09 -8.75 19.68
CA PHE A 116 -10.23 -7.30 19.65
C PHE A 116 -10.95 -6.73 20.87
N ARG A 117 -11.12 -7.54 21.91
CA ARG A 117 -11.75 -7.11 23.16
C ARG A 117 -10.73 -7.02 24.30
N ASP A 118 -11.02 -6.15 25.25
CA ASP A 118 -10.28 -6.07 26.50
C ASP A 118 -10.69 -7.18 27.50
N GLU A 119 -10.03 -7.19 28.64
CA GLU A 119 -10.30 -8.17 29.73
C GLU A 119 -11.72 -8.07 30.29
N SER A 120 -12.41 -6.94 30.10
CA SER A 120 -13.82 -6.74 30.49
C SER A 120 -14.82 -7.20 29.41
N GLY A 121 -14.32 -7.65 28.27
CA GLY A 121 -15.12 -8.05 27.11
C GLY A 121 -15.59 -6.88 26.24
N GLN A 122 -15.15 -5.64 26.52
CA GLN A 122 -15.45 -4.48 25.69
C GLN A 122 -14.51 -4.40 24.50
N SER A 123 -14.95 -3.74 23.43
CA SER A 123 -14.14 -3.51 22.23
C SER A 123 -12.93 -2.61 22.52
N ARG A 124 -11.77 -2.95 21.94
CA ARG A 124 -10.64 -2.03 21.83
C ARG A 124 -10.65 -1.24 20.51
N ILE A 125 -11.65 -1.50 19.65
CA ILE A 125 -11.90 -0.70 18.45
C ILE A 125 -12.63 0.56 18.88
N ILE A 126 -11.96 1.71 18.79
CA ILE A 126 -12.49 3.01 19.21
C ILE A 126 -13.14 3.79 18.09
N GLY A 127 -12.96 3.34 16.85
CA GLY A 127 -13.59 3.90 15.65
C GLY A 127 -13.50 2.93 14.48
N LEU A 128 -14.63 2.73 13.81
CA LEU A 128 -14.75 1.94 12.60
C LEU A 128 -15.49 2.76 11.53
N TRP A 129 -14.80 3.12 10.46
CA TRP A 129 -15.41 3.75 9.30
C TRP A 129 -15.49 2.76 8.14
N ASP A 130 -16.70 2.36 7.80
CA ASP A 130 -16.96 1.51 6.63
C ASP A 130 -17.35 2.39 5.43
N GLN A 131 -16.45 2.52 4.46
CA GLN A 131 -16.67 3.32 3.25
C GLN A 131 -17.66 2.65 2.28
N THR A 132 -17.93 1.34 2.44
CA THR A 132 -18.84 0.58 1.57
C THR A 132 -20.31 0.74 1.97
N LEU A 133 -20.60 1.03 3.22
CA LEU A 133 -21.94 1.13 3.78
C LEU A 133 -22.42 2.59 3.79
N GLN A 134 -23.63 2.82 3.24
CA GLN A 134 -24.24 4.16 3.18
C GLN A 134 -25.49 4.30 4.08
N SER A 135 -25.77 3.28 4.91
CA SER A 135 -26.96 3.25 5.78
C SER A 135 -26.82 4.03 7.08
N GLY A 136 -25.58 4.31 7.51
CA GLY A 136 -25.26 5.05 8.74
C GLY A 136 -24.86 6.51 8.47
N THR A 137 -24.38 7.18 9.53
CA THR A 137 -23.87 8.54 9.45
C THR A 137 -22.37 8.52 9.11
N PRO A 138 -21.91 9.29 8.10
CA PRO A 138 -20.48 9.45 7.86
C PRO A 138 -19.74 10.08 9.05
N PRO A 139 -18.42 9.89 9.17
CA PRO A 139 -17.63 10.61 10.17
C PRO A 139 -17.72 12.13 9.94
N GLU A 140 -17.53 12.91 11.00
CA GLU A 140 -17.52 14.38 10.90
C GLU A 140 -16.45 14.85 9.91
N GLY A 141 -16.85 15.73 8.99
CA GLY A 141 -15.99 16.24 7.91
C GLY A 141 -15.87 15.33 6.68
N PHE A 142 -16.55 14.19 6.68
CA PHE A 142 -16.62 13.27 5.53
C PHE A 142 -18.06 13.18 5.00
N GLN A 143 -18.23 12.74 3.74
CA GLN A 143 -19.51 12.82 3.06
C GLN A 143 -20.12 11.47 2.67
N TYR A 144 -19.45 10.34 3.02
CA TYR A 144 -19.90 8.99 2.68
C TYR A 144 -19.42 7.97 3.71
N GLY A 145 -19.93 6.76 3.58
CA GLY A 145 -19.63 5.67 4.49
C GLY A 145 -20.48 5.71 5.76
N SER A 146 -20.27 4.73 6.61
CA SER A 146 -20.92 4.63 7.92
C SER A 146 -19.87 4.56 9.01
N TYR A 147 -19.98 5.41 10.01
CA TYR A 147 -19.06 5.48 11.15
C TYR A 147 -19.69 4.88 12.40
N TYR A 148 -18.95 4.03 13.07
CA TYR A 148 -19.34 3.38 14.32
C TYR A 148 -18.32 3.72 15.40
N THR A 149 -18.80 4.26 16.51
CA THR A 149 -18.01 4.57 17.70
C THR A 149 -17.77 3.31 18.54
N LYS A 150 -16.84 3.39 19.51
CA LYS A 150 -16.67 2.33 20.50
C LYS A 150 -18.00 1.98 21.19
N ALA A 151 -18.83 2.98 21.51
CA ALA A 151 -20.10 2.76 22.20
C ALA A 151 -21.09 1.95 21.32
N ASP A 152 -21.14 2.21 20.03
CA ASP A 152 -21.96 1.47 19.07
C ASP A 152 -21.48 0.02 18.97
N ILE A 153 -20.17 -0.19 18.85
CA ILE A 153 -19.56 -1.52 18.80
C ILE A 153 -19.82 -2.29 20.09
N ASP A 154 -19.63 -1.67 21.27
CA ASP A 154 -19.91 -2.30 22.56
C ASP A 154 -21.40 -2.62 22.72
N ALA A 155 -22.30 -1.83 22.14
CA ALA A 155 -23.74 -2.12 22.14
C ALA A 155 -24.03 -3.34 21.23
N ALA A 156 -23.48 -3.37 20.03
CA ALA A 156 -23.63 -4.50 19.11
C ALA A 156 -23.08 -5.82 19.72
N LEU A 157 -21.94 -5.76 20.40
CA LEU A 157 -21.32 -6.94 21.04
C LEU A 157 -22.18 -7.55 22.17
N ARG A 158 -23.14 -6.80 22.71
CA ARG A 158 -24.10 -7.31 23.71
C ARG A 158 -25.34 -7.96 23.10
N SER A 159 -25.57 -7.78 21.80
CA SER A 159 -26.67 -8.41 21.07
C SER A 159 -26.37 -9.88 20.74
N GLU A 160 -27.39 -10.66 20.44
CA GLU A 160 -27.23 -12.04 19.98
C GLU A 160 -26.54 -12.14 18.60
N ASN A 161 -26.70 -11.12 17.76
CA ASN A 161 -26.09 -11.04 16.44
C ASN A 161 -25.45 -9.65 16.21
N PRO A 162 -24.19 -9.45 16.60
CA PRO A 162 -23.49 -8.18 16.44
C PRO A 162 -23.51 -7.62 15.00
N TYR A 163 -23.45 -8.49 14.00
CA TYR A 163 -23.43 -8.09 12.60
C TYR A 163 -24.80 -7.71 12.04
N ALA A 164 -25.91 -8.00 12.74
CA ALA A 164 -27.20 -7.45 12.42
C ALA A 164 -27.31 -5.97 12.83
N GLU A 165 -26.63 -5.57 13.90
CA GLU A 165 -26.58 -4.19 14.39
C GLU A 165 -25.57 -3.35 13.59
N ILE A 166 -24.37 -3.90 13.36
CA ILE A 166 -23.30 -3.29 12.57
C ILE A 166 -22.95 -4.22 11.42
N PRO A 167 -23.49 -3.98 10.19
CA PRO A 167 -23.28 -4.88 9.05
C PRO A 167 -21.93 -4.70 8.36
N SER A 168 -20.92 -4.23 9.08
CA SER A 168 -19.55 -4.10 8.62
C SER A 168 -18.79 -5.39 8.92
N TYR A 169 -18.41 -6.10 7.86
CA TYR A 169 -17.71 -7.39 7.97
C TYR A 169 -16.52 -7.44 7.02
N ASP A 170 -15.38 -7.94 7.49
CA ASP A 170 -14.20 -8.20 6.66
C ASP A 170 -14.34 -9.57 5.99
N THR A 171 -14.80 -9.57 4.74
CA THR A 171 -14.96 -10.79 3.92
C THR A 171 -13.64 -11.32 3.39
N ASN A 172 -12.67 -10.45 3.15
CA ASN A 172 -11.35 -10.82 2.67
C ASN A 172 -10.48 -11.39 3.79
N GLY A 173 -10.53 -10.80 4.98
CA GLY A 173 -9.76 -11.20 6.14
C GLY A 173 -8.39 -10.52 6.29
N HIS A 174 -7.90 -9.78 5.29
CA HIS A 174 -6.59 -9.16 5.31
C HIS A 174 -6.47 -8.10 6.43
N GLY A 175 -7.42 -7.17 6.53
CA GLY A 175 -7.43 -6.16 7.59
C GLY A 175 -7.57 -6.77 8.99
N THR A 176 -8.36 -7.84 9.12
CA THR A 176 -8.48 -8.60 10.38
C THR A 176 -7.16 -9.26 10.76
N ALA A 177 -6.44 -9.84 9.79
CA ALA A 177 -5.12 -10.42 10.00
C ALA A 177 -4.12 -9.38 10.49
N MET A 178 -4.03 -8.25 9.79
CA MET A 178 -3.12 -7.15 10.15
C MET A 178 -3.40 -6.59 11.54
N ALA A 179 -4.67 -6.28 11.84
CA ALA A 179 -5.08 -5.78 13.16
C ALA A 179 -4.79 -6.80 14.27
N GLY A 180 -5.01 -8.08 13.98
CA GLY A 180 -4.70 -9.16 14.92
C GLY A 180 -3.21 -9.27 15.24
N VAL A 181 -2.35 -9.31 14.23
CA VAL A 181 -0.88 -9.38 14.40
C VAL A 181 -0.35 -8.17 15.18
N ALA A 182 -0.79 -6.98 14.84
CA ALA A 182 -0.31 -5.77 15.49
C ALA A 182 -0.91 -5.58 16.90
N ALA A 183 -2.22 -5.81 17.07
CA ALA A 183 -2.98 -5.36 18.21
C ALA A 183 -3.84 -6.44 18.90
N GLY A 184 -3.75 -7.71 18.51
CA GLY A 184 -4.60 -8.76 19.10
C GLY A 184 -4.42 -8.88 20.61
N SER A 185 -5.52 -8.94 21.36
CA SER A 185 -5.53 -9.15 22.81
C SER A 185 -4.92 -10.49 23.20
N VAL A 186 -4.47 -10.59 24.43
CA VAL A 186 -4.05 -11.88 25.01
C VAL A 186 -5.29 -12.70 25.32
N VAL A 187 -5.48 -13.81 24.61
CA VAL A 187 -6.59 -14.74 24.82
C VAL A 187 -6.04 -16.14 25.08
N THR A 188 -6.48 -16.77 26.16
CA THR A 188 -6.01 -18.10 26.57
C THR A 188 -6.82 -19.26 25.96
N SER A 189 -7.96 -18.97 25.34
CA SER A 189 -8.75 -19.88 24.51
C SER A 189 -9.61 -19.04 23.55
N ALA A 190 -9.09 -18.76 22.38
CA ALA A 190 -9.83 -18.01 21.36
C ALA A 190 -10.61 -18.97 20.48
N ARG A 191 -11.94 -18.78 20.41
CA ARG A 191 -12.74 -19.36 19.33
C ARG A 191 -12.63 -18.42 18.13
N VAL A 192 -12.00 -18.88 17.08
CA VAL A 192 -11.95 -18.15 15.81
C VAL A 192 -13.15 -18.62 14.97
N THR A 193 -14.08 -17.72 14.70
CA THR A 193 -15.16 -17.96 13.76
C THR A 193 -14.64 -17.75 12.34
N GLY A 194 -13.98 -18.74 11.79
CA GLY A 194 -13.49 -18.67 10.41
C GLY A 194 -13.25 -20.06 9.87
N GLY A 195 -14.16 -20.52 9.01
CA GLY A 195 -13.81 -21.54 8.03
C GLY A 195 -12.74 -20.97 7.11
N THR A 196 -11.87 -21.84 6.62
CA THR A 196 -10.99 -21.55 5.49
C THR A 196 -11.82 -20.94 4.37
N VAL A 197 -11.70 -19.63 4.16
CA VAL A 197 -12.19 -18.99 2.96
C VAL A 197 -11.01 -19.06 1.99
N PRO A 198 -11.13 -19.76 0.86
CA PRO A 198 -10.17 -19.62 -0.21
C PRO A 198 -10.15 -18.14 -0.62
N LEU A 199 -8.98 -17.55 -0.78
CA LEU A 199 -8.78 -16.24 -1.42
C LEU A 199 -9.02 -16.39 -2.94
N GLU A 200 -10.19 -16.91 -3.33
CA GLU A 200 -10.66 -16.88 -4.70
C GLU A 200 -11.67 -15.75 -4.85
N GLY A 201 -11.43 -14.90 -5.84
CA GLY A 201 -12.30 -13.80 -6.19
C GLY A 201 -13.73 -14.27 -6.42
N ALA A 202 -14.62 -13.90 -5.52
CA ALA A 202 -16.06 -14.08 -5.70
C ALA A 202 -16.76 -12.76 -5.45
N GLY A 203 -17.08 -12.08 -6.55
CA GLY A 203 -18.12 -11.07 -6.54
C GLY A 203 -19.45 -11.74 -6.20
N GLY A 204 -20.09 -11.29 -5.15
CA GLY A 204 -21.43 -11.71 -4.77
C GLY A 204 -21.75 -11.31 -3.34
N ASN A 205 -22.89 -10.66 -3.12
CA ASN A 205 -23.46 -10.36 -1.82
C ASN A 205 -23.74 -11.66 -1.04
N ALA A 206 -22.69 -12.25 -0.44
CA ALA A 206 -22.84 -13.40 0.42
C ALA A 206 -23.15 -12.91 1.83
N VAL A 207 -24.37 -13.14 2.28
CA VAL A 207 -24.73 -13.06 3.70
C VAL A 207 -23.83 -14.05 4.46
N PRO A 208 -23.14 -13.64 5.54
CA PRO A 208 -22.30 -14.56 6.29
C PRO A 208 -23.14 -15.75 6.77
N PRO A 209 -22.61 -16.99 6.69
CA PRO A 209 -23.34 -18.14 7.15
C PRO A 209 -23.63 -18.01 8.65
N VAL A 210 -24.88 -17.90 9.00
CA VAL A 210 -25.39 -18.06 10.35
C VAL A 210 -25.42 -19.57 10.60
N GLY A 211 -24.38 -20.11 11.22
CA GLY A 211 -24.33 -21.51 11.58
C GLY A 211 -22.93 -21.96 11.97
N ASP A 212 -22.83 -22.81 12.98
CA ASP A 212 -21.63 -23.42 13.55
C ASP A 212 -20.71 -24.09 12.50
N ALA A 213 -19.92 -23.31 11.80
CA ALA A 213 -18.76 -23.85 11.10
C ALA A 213 -17.65 -24.06 12.12
N ALA A 214 -17.09 -25.25 12.19
CA ALA A 214 -16.05 -25.65 13.12
C ALA A 214 -14.89 -24.64 13.10
N GLY A 215 -14.87 -23.73 14.06
CA GLY A 215 -13.82 -22.74 14.21
C GLY A 215 -12.53 -23.41 14.66
N SER A 216 -11.41 -23.00 14.12
CA SER A 216 -10.11 -23.38 14.65
C SER A 216 -9.94 -22.74 16.05
N PHE A 217 -9.58 -23.57 17.02
CA PHE A 217 -9.27 -23.12 18.38
C PHE A 217 -7.78 -22.83 18.48
N TYR A 218 -7.41 -21.59 18.84
CA TYR A 218 -6.09 -21.32 19.35
C TYR A 218 -6.09 -21.57 20.87
N SER A 219 -5.12 -22.31 21.35
CA SER A 219 -4.92 -22.49 22.80
C SER A 219 -4.49 -21.19 23.47
N SER A 220 -3.88 -20.26 22.72
CA SER A 220 -3.57 -18.90 23.14
C SER A 220 -3.28 -18.03 21.91
N TYR A 221 -3.68 -16.76 21.95
CA TYR A 221 -3.36 -15.75 20.95
C TYR A 221 -2.82 -14.49 21.61
N ARG A 222 -1.88 -13.80 20.94
CA ARG A 222 -1.33 -12.53 21.40
C ARG A 222 -0.79 -11.76 20.19
N GLY A 223 -1.18 -10.49 20.05
CA GLY A 223 -0.58 -9.55 19.13
C GLY A 223 0.63 -8.82 19.71
N ALA A 224 1.30 -8.03 18.87
CA ALA A 224 2.50 -7.28 19.25
C ALA A 224 2.20 -6.18 20.29
N ALA A 225 1.06 -5.49 20.19
CA ALA A 225 0.62 -4.44 21.12
C ALA A 225 -0.78 -4.75 21.68
N PRO A 226 -0.92 -5.74 22.60
CA PRO A 226 -2.21 -6.32 22.97
C PRO A 226 -3.11 -5.39 23.79
N ARG A 227 -2.65 -4.20 24.19
CA ARG A 227 -3.45 -3.19 24.91
C ARG A 227 -3.58 -1.86 24.13
N ALA A 228 -3.10 -1.80 22.90
CA ALA A 228 -3.33 -0.64 22.03
C ALA A 228 -4.81 -0.56 21.65
N ASP A 229 -5.35 0.66 21.52
CA ASP A 229 -6.65 0.87 20.90
C ASP A 229 -6.54 0.81 19.37
N ILE A 230 -7.65 0.49 18.73
CA ILE A 230 -7.69 0.19 17.30
C ILE A 230 -8.64 1.16 16.61
N VAL A 231 -8.20 1.72 15.48
CA VAL A 231 -9.03 2.44 14.52
C VAL A 231 -8.99 1.70 13.19
N VAL A 232 -10.14 1.50 12.57
CA VAL A 232 -10.23 0.79 11.30
C VAL A 232 -10.99 1.61 10.28
N VAL A 233 -10.45 1.65 9.07
CA VAL A 233 -11.16 2.11 7.88
C VAL A 233 -11.30 0.92 6.95
N LYS A 234 -12.55 0.50 6.70
CA LYS A 234 -12.84 -0.46 5.65
C LYS A 234 -12.99 0.29 4.34
N LEU A 235 -12.05 0.07 3.46
CA LEU A 235 -12.00 0.70 2.14
C LEU A 235 -13.12 0.18 1.23
N ARG A 236 -13.68 1.06 0.43
CA ARG A 236 -14.48 0.66 -0.74
C ARG A 236 -13.55 0.34 -1.91
N GLU A 237 -14.00 -0.50 -2.81
CA GLU A 237 -13.27 -0.79 -4.03
C GLU A 237 -13.22 0.42 -4.97
N ALA A 238 -12.14 0.49 -5.75
CA ALA A 238 -11.96 1.50 -6.77
C ALA A 238 -13.08 1.44 -7.81
N LYS A 239 -13.60 2.59 -8.20
CA LYS A 239 -14.68 2.72 -9.18
C LYS A 239 -14.28 2.14 -10.54
N ARG A 240 -15.28 1.62 -11.28
CA ARG A 240 -15.08 1.05 -12.61
C ARG A 240 -14.32 1.94 -13.59
N PRO A 241 -14.57 3.25 -13.70
CA PRO A 241 -13.80 4.11 -14.60
C PRO A 241 -12.30 4.09 -14.32
N LEU A 242 -11.91 4.09 -13.04
CA LEU A 242 -10.52 4.02 -12.63
C LEU A 242 -9.92 2.63 -12.90
N ARG A 243 -10.65 1.56 -12.55
CA ARG A 243 -10.25 0.18 -12.87
C ARG A 243 -10.06 -0.02 -14.38
N ASN A 244 -10.98 0.50 -15.19
CA ASN A 244 -10.90 0.42 -16.66
C ASN A 244 -9.69 1.19 -17.21
N PHE A 245 -9.35 2.34 -16.61
CA PHE A 245 -8.16 3.09 -17.03
C PHE A 245 -6.88 2.29 -16.82
N TYR A 246 -6.76 1.59 -15.68
CA TYR A 246 -5.60 0.76 -15.35
C TYR A 246 -5.70 -0.68 -15.88
N ASN A 247 -6.77 -1.05 -16.57
CA ASN A 247 -7.09 -2.41 -17.04
C ASN A 247 -7.09 -3.46 -15.91
N ILE A 248 -7.60 -3.10 -14.72
CA ILE A 248 -7.66 -3.99 -13.58
C ILE A 248 -8.87 -4.92 -13.69
N PRO A 249 -8.69 -6.27 -13.57
CA PRO A 249 -9.80 -7.22 -13.58
C PRO A 249 -10.85 -6.93 -12.51
N GLU A 250 -12.15 -7.16 -12.83
CA GLU A 250 -13.25 -6.84 -11.91
C GLU A 250 -13.26 -7.72 -10.64
N ASP A 251 -12.70 -8.93 -10.73
CA ASP A 251 -12.64 -9.93 -9.66
C ASP A 251 -11.47 -9.77 -8.69
N VAL A 252 -10.62 -8.76 -8.89
CA VAL A 252 -9.44 -8.51 -8.05
C VAL A 252 -9.70 -7.34 -7.11
N PRO A 253 -9.44 -7.46 -5.79
CA PRO A 253 -9.52 -6.32 -4.86
C PRO A 253 -8.59 -5.19 -5.28
N ALA A 254 -9.13 -3.99 -5.43
CA ALA A 254 -8.37 -2.82 -5.86
C ALA A 254 -8.94 -1.55 -5.23
N TYR A 255 -8.09 -0.71 -4.66
CA TYR A 255 -8.48 0.44 -3.85
C TYR A 255 -7.91 1.74 -4.41
N ALA A 256 -8.71 2.79 -4.43
CA ALA A 256 -8.29 4.09 -4.95
C ALA A 256 -7.43 4.84 -3.93
N GLU A 257 -6.38 5.49 -4.43
CA GLU A 257 -5.49 6.36 -3.64
C GLU A 257 -6.28 7.39 -2.81
N THR A 258 -7.35 7.95 -3.39
CA THR A 258 -8.23 8.94 -2.76
C THR A 258 -8.91 8.40 -1.50
N ASP A 259 -9.46 7.20 -1.55
CA ASP A 259 -10.13 6.57 -0.41
C ASP A 259 -9.14 6.20 0.69
N ILE A 260 -7.91 5.80 0.31
CA ILE A 260 -6.80 5.55 1.25
C ILE A 260 -6.40 6.86 1.94
N MET A 261 -6.21 7.96 1.20
CA MET A 261 -5.85 9.27 1.76
C MET A 261 -6.92 9.78 2.73
N LEU A 262 -8.20 9.62 2.40
CA LEU A 262 -9.31 9.97 3.30
C LEU A 262 -9.35 9.07 4.53
N GLY A 263 -9.06 7.79 4.38
CA GLY A 263 -8.93 6.85 5.50
C GLY A 263 -7.82 7.24 6.47
N ILE A 264 -6.68 7.66 5.95
CA ILE A 264 -5.55 8.16 6.75
C ILE A 264 -5.94 9.45 7.49
N LYS A 265 -6.61 10.39 6.81
CA LYS A 265 -7.12 11.62 7.43
C LYS A 265 -8.08 11.33 8.58
N PHE A 266 -8.99 10.37 8.39
CA PHE A 266 -9.90 9.92 9.45
C PHE A 266 -9.12 9.35 10.65
N ALA A 267 -8.17 8.45 10.41
CA ALA A 267 -7.34 7.87 11.47
C ALA A 267 -6.51 8.94 12.22
N GLU A 268 -5.99 9.94 11.51
CA GLU A 268 -5.25 11.05 12.13
C GLU A 268 -6.12 11.90 13.06
N SER A 269 -7.42 12.08 12.75
CA SER A 269 -8.34 12.86 13.57
C SER A 269 -8.42 12.36 15.03
N PHE A 270 -8.21 11.07 15.25
CA PHE A 270 -8.17 10.48 16.60
C PHE A 270 -6.99 10.99 17.42
N ALA A 271 -5.84 11.19 16.79
CA ALA A 271 -4.69 11.74 17.48
C ALA A 271 -4.91 13.19 17.90
N GLU A 272 -5.61 13.98 17.11
CA GLU A 272 -5.93 15.37 17.42
C GLU A 272 -7.02 15.47 18.49
N THR A 273 -8.06 14.67 18.36
CA THR A 273 -9.21 14.65 19.28
C THR A 273 -8.83 14.14 20.67
N PHE A 274 -8.13 13.01 20.73
CA PHE A 274 -7.82 12.33 22.00
C PHE A 274 -6.44 12.68 22.57
N LYS A 275 -5.63 13.48 21.84
CA LYS A 275 -4.25 13.86 22.20
C LYS A 275 -3.37 12.63 22.48
N ARG A 276 -3.54 11.59 21.68
CA ARG A 276 -2.86 10.30 21.82
C ARG A 276 -1.94 10.03 20.63
N PRO A 277 -0.85 9.28 20.82
CA PRO A 277 -0.02 8.85 19.70
C PRO A 277 -0.78 7.88 18.80
N VAL A 278 -0.59 8.05 17.48
CA VAL A 278 -1.20 7.21 16.45
C VAL A 278 -0.12 6.59 15.57
N VAL A 279 -0.23 5.28 15.36
CA VAL A 279 0.57 4.51 14.40
C VAL A 279 -0.33 4.10 13.24
N ILE A 280 -0.03 4.57 12.04
CA ILE A 280 -0.73 4.18 10.81
C ILE A 280 0.03 3.04 10.16
N CYS A 281 -0.66 1.94 9.91
CA CYS A 281 -0.13 0.75 9.24
C CYS A 281 -0.85 0.51 7.92
N LEU A 282 -0.09 0.46 6.82
CA LEU A 282 -0.62 0.14 5.50
C LEU A 282 0.04 -1.13 4.96
N GLY A 283 -0.78 -2.10 4.60
CA GLY A 283 -0.38 -3.41 4.06
C GLY A 283 -0.68 -3.57 2.57
N MET A 284 -0.76 -2.48 1.81
CA MET A 284 -1.09 -2.48 0.39
C MET A 284 -0.07 -1.68 -0.43
N GLY A 285 -0.05 -1.90 -1.73
CA GLY A 285 0.91 -1.23 -2.59
C GLY A 285 0.55 -1.23 -4.07
N SER A 286 1.31 -0.46 -4.84
CA SER A 286 1.22 -0.31 -6.29
C SER A 286 2.62 -0.23 -6.91
N ASN A 287 2.77 -0.71 -8.15
CA ASN A 287 4.00 -0.52 -8.92
C ASN A 287 3.99 0.77 -9.77
N SER A 288 2.96 1.60 -9.66
CA SER A 288 2.92 2.87 -10.37
C SER A 288 3.84 3.91 -9.73
N GLY A 289 4.60 4.64 -10.55
CA GLY A 289 5.54 5.68 -10.12
C GLY A 289 7.00 5.33 -10.40
N ASN A 290 7.89 6.30 -10.15
CA ASN A 290 9.33 6.17 -10.44
C ASN A 290 10.13 5.35 -9.41
N HIS A 291 9.49 4.81 -8.41
CA HIS A 291 10.11 4.08 -7.28
C HIS A 291 11.24 4.86 -6.57
N GLY A 292 11.16 6.19 -6.58
CA GLY A 292 12.15 7.11 -5.99
C GLY A 292 11.58 8.06 -4.95
N LEU A 293 10.80 9.05 -5.38
CA LEU A 293 10.27 10.09 -4.50
C LEU A 293 8.78 10.00 -4.23
N GLY A 294 8.14 9.00 -4.82
CA GLY A 294 6.79 8.64 -4.48
C GLY A 294 5.67 9.48 -5.07
N SER A 295 4.51 8.90 -4.97
CA SER A 295 3.20 9.40 -5.34
C SER A 295 2.71 10.53 -4.43
N ASN A 296 1.51 11.02 -4.72
CA ASN A 296 0.79 11.93 -3.83
C ASN A 296 0.56 11.28 -2.45
N LEU A 297 0.22 9.99 -2.40
CA LEU A 297 0.06 9.24 -1.15
C LEU A 297 1.37 9.19 -0.35
N ALA A 298 2.51 8.88 -0.98
CA ALA A 298 3.79 8.83 -0.29
C ALA A 298 4.22 10.21 0.23
N GLN A 299 3.95 11.28 -0.52
CA GLN A 299 4.21 12.65 -0.08
C GLN A 299 3.29 13.07 1.07
N TYR A 300 2.00 12.71 1.02
CA TYR A 300 1.05 12.95 2.10
C TYR A 300 1.49 12.24 3.38
N LEU A 301 1.83 10.95 3.30
CA LEU A 301 2.36 10.18 4.43
C LEU A 301 3.67 10.75 4.96
N ASN A 302 4.55 11.24 4.08
CA ASN A 302 5.81 11.86 4.49
C ASN A 302 5.58 13.16 5.26
N SER A 303 4.57 13.95 4.90
CA SER A 303 4.14 15.14 5.64
C SER A 303 3.55 14.78 6.99
N LEU A 304 2.70 13.74 7.04
CA LEU A 304 2.14 13.21 8.28
C LEU A 304 3.23 12.70 9.23
N ALA A 305 4.22 11.97 8.70
CA ALA A 305 5.35 11.43 9.45
C ALA A 305 6.29 12.50 10.05
N GLN A 306 6.14 13.77 9.68
CA GLN A 306 6.82 14.91 10.31
C GLN A 306 6.14 15.37 11.61
N LYS A 307 4.86 15.05 11.76
CA LYS A 307 4.09 15.47 12.94
C LYS A 307 4.55 14.67 14.17
N ARG A 308 4.54 15.33 15.33
CA ARG A 308 4.85 14.67 16.63
C ARG A 308 3.76 13.67 16.97
N SER A 309 4.13 12.62 17.68
CA SER A 309 3.23 11.56 18.12
C SER A 309 2.49 10.87 16.97
N ARG A 310 3.09 10.88 15.77
CA ARG A 310 2.63 10.13 14.59
C ARG A 310 3.72 9.18 14.15
N ALA A 311 3.36 7.95 13.83
CA ALA A 311 4.24 7.01 13.16
C ALA A 311 3.52 6.39 11.96
N VAL A 312 4.28 6.08 10.93
CA VAL A 312 3.81 5.43 9.71
C VAL A 312 4.66 4.20 9.47
N VAL A 313 4.02 3.05 9.29
CA VAL A 313 4.67 1.76 9.00
C VAL A 313 4.13 1.21 7.70
N LEU A 314 5.02 0.88 6.77
CA LEU A 314 4.73 0.48 5.41
C LEU A 314 5.44 -0.82 5.05
N THR A 315 4.78 -1.65 4.25
CA THR A 315 5.40 -2.85 3.65
C THR A 315 6.21 -2.49 2.42
N THR A 316 7.25 -3.27 2.09
CA THR A 316 7.94 -3.19 0.78
C THR A 316 7.13 -3.78 -0.38
N GLY A 317 6.02 -4.45 -0.10
CA GLY A 317 5.26 -5.21 -1.08
C GLY A 317 5.82 -6.62 -1.33
N ASN A 318 5.23 -7.33 -2.31
CA ASN A 318 5.55 -8.73 -2.62
C ASN A 318 6.01 -8.93 -4.08
N GLU A 319 6.62 -7.90 -4.68
CA GLU A 319 6.99 -7.89 -6.11
C GLU A 319 8.47 -8.27 -6.37
N GLY A 320 9.23 -8.68 -5.33
CA GLY A 320 10.66 -8.96 -5.43
C GLY A 320 11.04 -10.09 -6.40
N ASN A 321 10.16 -11.07 -6.61
CA ASN A 321 10.36 -12.21 -7.52
C ASN A 321 9.29 -12.29 -8.63
N ALA A 322 8.48 -11.23 -8.79
CA ALA A 322 7.37 -11.20 -9.75
C ALA A 322 7.82 -11.01 -11.20
N ALA A 323 9.07 -10.63 -11.42
CA ALA A 323 9.61 -10.28 -12.74
C ALA A 323 8.90 -9.07 -13.40
N HIS A 324 8.38 -8.14 -12.59
CA HIS A 324 7.63 -6.96 -13.04
C HIS A 324 8.46 -5.68 -13.09
N HIS A 325 9.76 -5.76 -12.86
CA HIS A 325 10.68 -4.65 -13.03
C HIS A 325 11.79 -4.98 -14.03
N PHE A 326 12.08 -4.04 -14.91
CA PHE A 326 13.22 -4.07 -15.82
C PHE A 326 14.08 -2.82 -15.61
N SER A 327 15.38 -3.00 -15.44
CA SER A 327 16.37 -1.93 -15.43
C SER A 327 17.24 -2.06 -16.67
N GLY A 328 17.26 -1.01 -17.51
CA GLY A 328 17.98 -0.98 -18.77
C GLY A 328 18.99 0.14 -18.85
N TYR A 329 19.88 -0.01 -19.83
CA TYR A 329 20.90 0.97 -20.15
C TYR A 329 21.06 1.06 -21.66
N VAL A 330 20.78 2.24 -22.25
CA VAL A 330 20.94 2.44 -23.69
C VAL A 330 22.44 2.56 -24.04
N PRO A 331 22.98 1.70 -24.92
CA PRO A 331 24.39 1.78 -25.32
C PRO A 331 24.73 3.11 -26.03
N GLU A 332 26.03 3.40 -26.18
CA GLU A 332 26.50 4.58 -26.90
C GLU A 332 26.21 4.49 -28.40
N GLY A 333 25.87 5.62 -29.03
CA GLY A 333 25.65 5.78 -30.48
C GLY A 333 24.24 6.25 -30.80
N GLU A 334 24.11 7.05 -31.87
CA GLU A 334 22.86 7.70 -32.28
C GLU A 334 21.71 6.73 -32.63
N GLU A 335 22.04 5.54 -33.12
CA GLU A 335 21.07 4.49 -33.49
C GLU A 335 21.05 3.31 -32.50
N SER A 336 21.78 3.44 -31.38
CA SER A 336 21.84 2.40 -30.37
C SER A 336 20.55 2.34 -29.56
N TYR A 337 20.17 1.13 -29.16
CA TYR A 337 18.97 0.88 -28.35
C TYR A 337 19.20 -0.28 -27.39
N GLU A 338 18.45 -0.28 -26.31
CA GLU A 338 18.26 -1.45 -25.45
C GLU A 338 16.92 -2.12 -25.78
N THR A 339 16.88 -3.45 -25.77
CA THR A 339 15.66 -4.20 -26.05
C THR A 339 15.05 -4.73 -24.75
N VAL A 340 13.80 -4.38 -24.53
CA VAL A 340 12.97 -4.89 -23.45
C VAL A 340 12.01 -5.91 -24.03
N GLU A 341 12.08 -7.14 -23.53
CA GLU A 341 11.21 -8.24 -23.94
C GLU A 341 10.18 -8.52 -22.84
N ILE A 342 8.89 -8.48 -23.22
CA ILE A 342 7.76 -8.70 -22.34
C ILE A 342 7.02 -9.93 -22.83
N ARG A 343 6.89 -10.94 -21.99
CA ARG A 343 5.96 -12.03 -22.23
C ARG A 343 4.58 -11.61 -21.78
N VAL A 344 3.61 -11.67 -22.68
CA VAL A 344 2.19 -11.49 -22.40
C VAL A 344 1.51 -12.84 -22.41
N GLY A 345 0.82 -13.18 -21.32
CA GLY A 345 0.13 -14.46 -21.12
C GLY A 345 -1.19 -14.56 -21.89
N GLU A 346 -1.68 -15.77 -22.05
CA GLU A 346 -2.98 -16.04 -22.65
C GLU A 346 -4.11 -15.50 -21.76
N GLY A 347 -5.04 -14.77 -22.38
CA GLY A 347 -6.19 -14.19 -21.70
C GLY A 347 -5.89 -12.91 -20.93
N GLU A 348 -4.72 -12.30 -21.12
CA GLU A 348 -4.45 -10.95 -20.64
C GLU A 348 -5.39 -9.95 -21.32
N GLN A 349 -6.10 -9.16 -20.52
CA GLN A 349 -7.09 -8.20 -21.03
C GLN A 349 -6.48 -6.83 -21.28
N GLY A 350 -5.39 -6.53 -20.59
CA GLY A 350 -4.67 -5.28 -20.72
C GLY A 350 -3.92 -4.92 -19.44
N PHE A 351 -3.02 -3.99 -19.56
CA PHE A 351 -2.25 -3.45 -18.44
C PHE A 351 -1.67 -2.07 -18.77
N LEU A 352 -1.33 -1.32 -17.72
CA LEU A 352 -0.57 -0.08 -17.84
C LEU A 352 0.86 -0.35 -17.36
N MET A 353 1.84 -0.10 -18.23
CA MET A 353 3.27 -0.18 -17.94
C MET A 353 3.88 1.23 -17.95
N GLU A 354 4.71 1.55 -16.98
CA GLU A 354 5.42 2.82 -16.91
C GLU A 354 6.91 2.65 -17.21
N MET A 355 7.45 3.54 -18.04
CA MET A 355 8.88 3.69 -18.28
C MET A 355 9.35 5.05 -17.76
N TRP A 356 10.40 5.04 -16.97
CA TRP A 356 10.98 6.21 -16.33
C TRP A 356 12.42 6.40 -16.72
N GLY A 357 12.75 7.62 -17.16
CA GLY A 357 14.09 8.03 -17.58
C GLY A 357 14.65 9.14 -16.71
N LYS A 358 15.95 9.08 -16.42
CA LYS A 358 16.61 10.07 -15.56
C LYS A 358 17.03 11.31 -16.33
N VAL A 359 16.91 12.47 -15.70
CA VAL A 359 17.42 13.74 -16.25
C VAL A 359 18.95 13.65 -16.40
N PRO A 360 19.53 14.13 -17.52
CA PRO A 360 18.93 14.89 -18.62
C PRO A 360 18.61 14.05 -19.87
N ASP A 361 18.47 12.75 -19.73
CA ASP A 361 18.18 11.86 -20.85
C ASP A 361 16.80 12.16 -21.44
N THR A 362 16.62 11.86 -22.73
CA THR A 362 15.34 11.92 -23.42
C THR A 362 15.14 10.60 -24.18
N LEU A 363 14.18 9.83 -23.72
CA LEU A 363 13.95 8.48 -24.21
C LEU A 363 12.95 8.45 -25.36
N PHE A 364 13.10 7.45 -26.22
CA PHE A 364 12.19 7.13 -27.32
C PHE A 364 11.99 5.63 -27.33
N ALA A 365 10.87 5.21 -27.91
CA ALA A 365 10.62 3.80 -28.08
C ALA A 365 10.17 3.44 -29.50
N SER A 366 10.39 2.21 -29.90
CA SER A 366 9.69 1.52 -30.96
C SER A 366 9.17 0.20 -30.44
N ILE A 367 8.06 -0.30 -30.98
CA ILE A 367 7.40 -1.50 -30.48
C ILE A 367 7.27 -2.50 -31.63
N ARG A 368 7.62 -3.76 -31.36
CA ARG A 368 7.36 -4.87 -32.25
C ARG A 368 6.44 -5.87 -31.57
N THR A 369 5.36 -6.21 -32.23
CA THR A 369 4.36 -7.16 -31.76
C THR A 369 4.84 -8.60 -31.90
N PRO A 370 4.19 -9.58 -31.24
CA PRO A 370 4.47 -11.00 -31.44
C PRO A 370 4.30 -11.46 -32.89
N GLY A 371 3.33 -10.89 -33.63
CA GLY A 371 3.08 -11.16 -35.04
C GLY A 371 4.05 -10.47 -35.99
N GLY A 372 4.95 -9.61 -35.48
CA GLY A 372 6.00 -8.96 -36.25
C GLY A 372 5.65 -7.58 -36.81
N GLU A 373 4.47 -7.03 -36.55
CA GLU A 373 4.16 -5.64 -36.87
C GLU A 373 5.04 -4.70 -36.05
N VAL A 374 5.38 -3.55 -36.62
CA VAL A 374 6.30 -2.59 -35.98
C VAL A 374 5.64 -1.22 -35.91
N VAL A 375 5.53 -0.70 -34.69
CA VAL A 375 5.40 0.75 -34.48
C VAL A 375 6.80 1.35 -34.64
N PRO A 376 7.02 2.18 -35.67
CA PRO A 376 8.33 2.79 -35.88
C PRO A 376 8.66 3.71 -34.69
N ARG A 377 9.92 4.10 -34.58
CA ARG A 377 10.39 5.05 -33.59
C ARG A 377 9.49 6.29 -33.55
N PHE A 378 8.70 6.44 -32.52
CA PHE A 378 7.80 7.58 -32.37
C PHE A 378 8.48 8.66 -31.56
N ARG A 379 8.30 9.88 -32.06
CA ARG A 379 8.83 11.06 -31.38
C ARG A 379 7.84 11.47 -30.30
N LEU A 380 8.31 11.48 -29.07
CA LEU A 380 7.54 12.03 -27.97
C LEU A 380 7.53 13.55 -28.08
N THR A 381 6.37 14.14 -27.95
CA THR A 381 6.22 15.57 -27.68
C THR A 381 6.48 15.80 -26.20
N ALA A 382 6.80 17.01 -25.78
CA ALA A 382 7.05 17.32 -24.36
C ALA A 382 5.87 16.87 -23.46
N GLU A 383 4.67 16.91 -24.02
CA GLU A 383 3.43 16.36 -23.49
C GLU A 383 2.59 15.87 -24.68
N GLY A 384 2.08 14.64 -24.64
CA GLY A 384 1.26 14.12 -25.73
C GLY A 384 0.77 12.69 -25.50
N SER A 385 -0.30 12.35 -26.21
CA SER A 385 -0.87 11.00 -26.26
C SER A 385 -0.91 10.54 -27.71
N GLN A 386 -0.50 9.30 -27.94
CA GLN A 386 -0.55 8.66 -29.26
C GLN A 386 -1.21 7.29 -29.14
N THR A 387 -2.07 6.97 -30.11
CA THR A 387 -2.74 5.67 -30.15
C THR A 387 -2.27 4.89 -31.37
N PHE A 388 -1.88 3.64 -31.14
CA PHE A 388 -1.47 2.69 -32.18
C PHE A 388 -2.41 1.52 -32.21
N SER A 389 -2.89 1.16 -33.39
CA SER A 389 -3.70 -0.03 -33.67
C SER A 389 -2.99 -0.86 -34.72
N PHE A 390 -3.03 -2.18 -34.60
CA PHE A 390 -2.35 -3.11 -35.49
C PHE A 390 -3.34 -3.71 -36.48
N ILE A 391 -2.84 -4.16 -37.64
CA ILE A 391 -3.67 -4.70 -38.73
C ILE A 391 -4.00 -6.17 -38.48
N TYR A 392 -3.02 -6.93 -38.01
CA TYR A 392 -3.13 -8.39 -37.82
C TYR A 392 -3.48 -8.77 -36.38
N GLU A 393 -3.46 -7.82 -35.46
CA GLU A 393 -3.69 -8.04 -34.04
C GLU A 393 -4.82 -7.13 -33.54
N ARG A 394 -5.57 -7.60 -32.54
CA ARG A 394 -6.66 -6.81 -31.93
C ARG A 394 -6.15 -5.77 -30.92
N THR A 395 -4.87 -5.77 -30.67
CA THR A 395 -4.24 -4.93 -29.68
C THR A 395 -4.32 -3.45 -30.05
N ARG A 396 -4.62 -2.64 -29.07
CA ARG A 396 -4.46 -1.19 -29.13
C ARG A 396 -3.47 -0.78 -28.04
N ILE A 397 -2.52 0.11 -28.38
CA ILE A 397 -1.59 0.68 -27.40
C ILE A 397 -1.80 2.18 -27.39
N ILE A 398 -2.06 2.73 -26.22
CA ILE A 398 -2.07 4.17 -25.97
C ILE A 398 -0.79 4.50 -25.23
N ILE A 399 -0.05 5.47 -25.75
CA ILE A 399 1.24 5.89 -25.21
C ILE A 399 1.12 7.35 -24.80
N ASP A 400 1.25 7.59 -23.51
CA ASP A 400 1.29 8.92 -22.93
C ASP A 400 2.75 9.25 -22.54
N SER A 401 3.20 10.49 -22.80
CA SER A 401 4.57 10.92 -22.48
C SER A 401 4.58 12.25 -21.74
N ILE A 402 5.39 12.34 -20.70
CA ILE A 402 5.67 13.54 -19.90
C ILE A 402 7.17 13.69 -19.82
N LEU A 403 7.73 14.70 -20.48
CA LEU A 403 9.18 14.91 -20.48
C LEU A 403 9.71 15.33 -19.09
N VAL A 404 8.90 16.06 -18.33
CA VAL A 404 9.25 16.51 -16.98
C VAL A 404 8.05 16.26 -16.07
N GLU A 405 8.05 15.11 -15.38
CA GLU A 405 7.00 14.79 -14.41
C GLU A 405 7.14 15.74 -13.19
N PRO A 406 6.06 16.45 -12.79
CA PRO A 406 6.17 17.56 -11.83
C PRO A 406 6.72 17.21 -10.45
N ASN A 407 6.47 16.01 -9.97
CA ASN A 407 6.90 15.61 -8.61
C ASN A 407 8.37 15.15 -8.59
N THR A 408 8.84 14.57 -9.69
CA THR A 408 10.16 13.92 -9.76
C THR A 408 11.17 14.66 -10.65
N GLY A 409 10.67 15.40 -11.64
CA GLY A 409 11.46 16.01 -12.71
C GLY A 409 11.96 15.00 -13.75
N GLU A 410 11.66 13.71 -13.58
CA GLU A 410 12.06 12.63 -14.49
C GLU A 410 11.10 12.52 -15.69
N GLU A 411 11.54 11.87 -16.77
CA GLU A 411 10.69 11.57 -17.91
C GLU A 411 9.84 10.33 -17.63
N LEU A 412 8.54 10.44 -17.93
CA LEU A 412 7.58 9.33 -17.84
C LEU A 412 6.99 9.03 -19.22
N ILE A 413 7.01 7.75 -19.60
CA ILE A 413 6.29 7.22 -20.75
C ILE A 413 5.40 6.07 -20.25
N ALA A 414 4.09 6.29 -20.32
CA ALA A 414 3.10 5.30 -19.92
C ALA A 414 2.56 4.57 -21.17
N PHE A 415 2.60 3.24 -21.13
CA PHE A 415 2.11 2.36 -22.19
C PHE A 415 0.86 1.63 -21.67
N ARG A 416 -0.30 2.01 -22.17
CA ARG A 416 -1.53 1.31 -21.88
C ARG A 416 -1.86 0.31 -22.99
N PHE A 417 -1.74 -0.96 -22.71
CA PHE A 417 -2.06 -2.07 -23.60
C PHE A 417 -3.52 -2.49 -23.40
N ASP A 418 -4.31 -2.40 -24.44
CA ASP A 418 -5.70 -2.90 -24.47
C ASP A 418 -5.73 -4.17 -25.33
N ALA A 419 -6.26 -5.27 -24.78
CA ALA A 419 -6.37 -6.57 -25.42
C ALA A 419 -5.07 -7.04 -26.10
N PRO A 420 -3.94 -7.11 -25.40
CA PRO A 420 -2.67 -7.46 -25.98
C PRO A 420 -2.67 -8.91 -26.49
N THR A 421 -2.15 -9.11 -27.70
CA THR A 421 -1.93 -10.45 -28.24
C THR A 421 -0.93 -11.21 -27.40
N PRO A 422 -1.22 -12.47 -26.98
CA PRO A 422 -0.27 -13.29 -26.24
C PRO A 422 1.03 -13.55 -27.02
N GLY A 423 2.14 -13.59 -26.31
CA GLY A 423 3.46 -13.81 -26.91
C GLY A 423 4.51 -12.81 -26.42
N VAL A 424 5.61 -12.71 -27.15
CA VAL A 424 6.73 -11.85 -26.76
C VAL A 424 6.65 -10.52 -27.51
N TRP A 425 6.43 -9.47 -26.77
CA TRP A 425 6.50 -8.09 -27.24
C TRP A 425 7.91 -7.56 -27.07
N ASN A 426 8.42 -6.80 -28.05
CA ASN A 426 9.74 -6.18 -28.00
C ASN A 426 9.59 -4.67 -28.01
N ILE A 427 10.11 -4.01 -26.99
CA ILE A 427 10.21 -2.54 -26.93
C ILE A 427 11.69 -2.19 -27.06
N ARG A 428 12.04 -1.41 -28.08
CA ARG A 428 13.39 -0.86 -28.23
C ARG A 428 13.39 0.55 -27.68
N VAL A 429 14.25 0.79 -26.72
CA VAL A 429 14.42 2.08 -26.06
C VAL A 429 15.67 2.75 -26.59
N TYR A 430 15.54 4.00 -27.02
CA TYR A 430 16.61 4.85 -27.56
C TYR A 430 16.78 6.06 -26.64
N ASN A 431 17.97 6.68 -26.68
CA ASN A 431 18.24 7.95 -25.99
C ASN A 431 18.77 8.99 -26.99
N LEU A 432 18.21 10.21 -26.95
CA LEU A 432 18.71 11.37 -27.70
C LEU A 432 19.57 12.33 -26.87
N GLY A 433 19.68 12.07 -25.59
CA GLY A 433 20.42 12.91 -24.66
C GLY A 433 21.94 12.82 -24.86
N PRO A 434 22.70 13.76 -24.28
CA PRO A 434 24.14 13.64 -24.20
C PRO A 434 24.53 12.39 -23.42
N ASP A 435 25.73 11.86 -23.72
CA ASP A 435 26.28 10.62 -23.15
C ASP A 435 26.43 10.65 -21.62
N ARG A 436 25.33 10.55 -20.85
CA ARG A 436 25.35 10.62 -19.41
C ARG A 436 24.76 9.38 -18.73
N SER A 437 23.53 9.45 -18.18
CA SER A 437 22.99 8.35 -17.42
C SER A 437 22.58 7.17 -18.28
N ARG A 438 21.80 7.41 -19.34
CA ARG A 438 21.22 6.41 -20.24
C ARG A 438 20.50 5.26 -19.53
N GLN A 439 20.29 5.38 -18.22
CA GLN A 439 19.59 4.41 -17.41
C GLN A 439 18.10 4.69 -17.44
N PHE A 440 17.31 3.65 -17.61
CA PHE A 440 15.87 3.71 -17.52
C PHE A 440 15.31 2.49 -16.79
N HIS A 441 14.10 2.63 -16.33
CA HIS A 441 13.38 1.58 -15.62
C HIS A 441 12.00 1.39 -16.23
N LEU A 442 11.50 0.16 -16.24
CA LEU A 442 10.11 -0.14 -16.56
C LEU A 442 9.48 -0.96 -15.44
N TRP A 443 8.22 -0.64 -15.13
CA TRP A 443 7.43 -1.42 -14.20
C TRP A 443 6.10 -1.84 -14.83
N LEU A 444 5.80 -3.13 -14.74
CA LEU A 444 4.47 -3.68 -14.93
C LEU A 444 3.65 -3.48 -13.65
N PRO A 445 2.30 -3.57 -13.71
CA PRO A 445 1.47 -3.57 -12.52
C PRO A 445 1.87 -4.66 -11.52
N ILE A 446 1.35 -4.57 -10.29
CA ILE A 446 1.54 -5.62 -9.29
C ILE A 446 0.93 -6.95 -9.75
N THR A 447 1.44 -8.05 -9.22
CA THR A 447 1.07 -9.42 -9.57
C THR A 447 -0.45 -9.66 -9.62
N GLN A 448 -1.19 -9.07 -8.68
CA GLN A 448 -2.64 -9.24 -8.59
C GLN A 448 -3.41 -8.59 -9.77
N PHE A 449 -2.84 -7.59 -10.42
CA PHE A 449 -3.46 -6.87 -11.54
C PHE A 449 -3.09 -7.44 -12.91
N LEU A 450 -2.21 -8.44 -12.94
CA LEU A 450 -1.75 -9.12 -14.15
C LEU A 450 -2.13 -10.60 -14.13
N ARG A 451 -2.16 -11.21 -15.32
CA ARG A 451 -2.18 -12.67 -15.43
C ARG A 451 -0.78 -13.21 -15.13
N ARG A 452 -0.69 -14.42 -14.52
CA ARG A 452 0.56 -15.01 -14.01
C ARG A 452 1.70 -15.11 -15.02
N GLU A 453 1.43 -15.11 -16.31
CA GLU A 453 2.42 -15.25 -17.37
C GLU A 453 2.84 -13.93 -18.03
N THR A 454 2.41 -12.78 -17.53
CA THR A 454 2.79 -11.46 -18.06
C THR A 454 3.94 -10.89 -17.24
N TYR A 455 5.15 -10.88 -17.83
CA TYR A 455 6.38 -10.51 -17.11
C TYR A 455 7.53 -10.14 -18.08
N PHE A 456 8.58 -9.49 -17.57
CA PHE A 456 9.81 -9.25 -18.32
C PHE A 456 10.68 -10.52 -18.42
N LEU A 457 11.21 -10.82 -19.62
CA LEU A 457 12.09 -11.99 -19.81
C LEU A 457 13.47 -11.81 -19.18
N ARG A 458 13.91 -10.57 -18.96
CA ARG A 458 15.15 -10.23 -18.25
C ARG A 458 14.85 -9.24 -17.12
N PRO A 459 14.18 -9.68 -16.07
CA PRO A 459 13.80 -8.80 -14.96
C PRO A 459 15.01 -8.42 -14.10
N ASP A 460 14.92 -7.26 -13.46
CA ASP A 460 15.79 -6.87 -12.35
C ASP A 460 15.02 -7.06 -11.03
N PRO A 461 15.50 -7.90 -10.10
CA PRO A 461 14.80 -8.16 -8.83
C PRO A 461 14.91 -7.01 -7.82
N TYR A 462 15.72 -6.00 -8.11
CA TYR A 462 15.91 -4.85 -7.23
C TYR A 462 15.03 -3.66 -7.63
N THR A 463 14.90 -2.68 -6.74
CA THR A 463 14.02 -1.51 -6.93
C THR A 463 12.57 -1.93 -7.19
N THR A 464 12.15 -2.97 -6.45
CA THR A 464 10.81 -3.58 -6.50
C THR A 464 9.95 -3.25 -5.28
N LEU A 465 10.32 -2.21 -4.53
CA LEU A 465 9.48 -1.69 -3.45
C LEU A 465 8.23 -1.06 -4.06
N THR A 466 7.06 -1.48 -3.58
CA THR A 466 5.78 -0.89 -4.04
C THR A 466 5.51 0.47 -3.38
N ASP A 467 4.89 1.40 -4.11
CA ASP A 467 4.37 2.63 -3.53
C ASP A 467 3.27 2.29 -2.49
N PRO A 468 3.20 2.92 -1.29
CA PRO A 468 3.91 4.12 -0.85
C PRO A 468 5.19 3.86 -0.01
N SER A 469 5.83 2.71 -0.12
CA SER A 469 6.99 2.35 0.70
C SER A 469 8.22 3.27 0.52
N MET A 470 8.22 4.11 -0.53
CA MET A 470 9.24 5.13 -0.78
C MET A 470 9.16 6.31 0.19
N THR A 471 8.17 6.38 1.06
CA THR A 471 8.01 7.44 2.06
C THR A 471 9.23 7.54 2.97
N LEU A 472 9.99 8.63 2.87
CA LEU A 472 11.30 8.74 3.50
C LEU A 472 11.28 8.66 5.03
N ARG A 473 10.26 9.26 5.65
CA ARG A 473 10.14 9.35 7.11
C ARG A 473 9.34 8.19 7.72
N ALA A 474 8.65 7.40 6.93
CA ALA A 474 8.00 6.18 7.40
C ALA A 474 9.02 5.07 7.71
N VAL A 475 8.61 4.12 8.53
CA VAL A 475 9.31 2.84 8.71
C VAL A 475 8.86 1.90 7.59
N THR A 476 9.78 1.58 6.67
CA THR A 476 9.52 0.65 5.57
C THR A 476 10.15 -0.69 5.89
N VAL A 477 9.35 -1.75 5.79
CA VAL A 477 9.69 -3.07 6.31
C VAL A 477 9.65 -4.12 5.22
N SER A 478 10.75 -4.83 5.01
CA SER A 478 10.81 -6.05 4.20
C SER A 478 10.51 -7.29 5.05
N SER A 479 10.30 -8.42 4.39
CA SER A 479 9.86 -9.65 5.03
C SER A 479 10.94 -10.73 5.04
N TYR A 480 11.02 -11.49 6.12
CA TYR A 480 11.83 -12.69 6.19
C TYR A 480 11.10 -13.84 6.90
N ASN A 481 11.57 -15.06 6.67
CA ASN A 481 11.11 -16.25 7.37
C ASN A 481 11.97 -16.46 8.63
N ASP A 482 11.37 -16.27 9.81
CA ASP A 482 12.06 -16.38 11.09
C ASP A 482 12.33 -17.83 11.53
N ALA A 483 11.64 -18.81 10.97
CA ALA A 483 11.91 -20.22 11.25
C ALA A 483 13.29 -20.67 10.77
N ASN A 484 13.79 -20.11 9.68
CA ASN A 484 15.10 -20.45 9.09
C ASN A 484 16.01 -19.23 8.86
N ASN A 485 15.57 -18.02 9.21
CA ASN A 485 16.26 -16.75 8.97
C ASN A 485 16.59 -16.46 7.50
N SER A 486 15.80 -16.97 6.55
CA SER A 486 15.94 -16.64 5.14
C SER A 486 15.12 -15.39 4.76
N PHE A 487 15.64 -14.60 3.83
CA PHE A 487 14.86 -13.53 3.23
C PHE A 487 13.66 -14.12 2.47
N TYR A 488 12.50 -13.45 2.55
CA TYR A 488 11.32 -13.86 1.77
C TYR A 488 11.49 -13.42 0.32
N GLU A 489 11.55 -14.36 -0.60
CA GLU A 489 11.92 -14.09 -2.00
C GLU A 489 10.99 -13.12 -2.73
N ASN A 490 9.68 -13.13 -2.39
CA ASN A 490 8.71 -12.20 -2.97
C ASN A 490 8.75 -10.81 -2.32
N SER A 491 9.38 -10.65 -1.15
CA SER A 491 9.50 -9.32 -0.53
C SER A 491 10.18 -8.33 -1.46
N GLY A 492 9.60 -7.13 -1.57
CA GLY A 492 10.19 -6.05 -2.37
C GLY A 492 11.61 -5.74 -1.91
N ARG A 493 12.51 -5.51 -2.87
CA ARG A 493 13.94 -5.23 -2.66
C ARG A 493 14.29 -3.81 -3.09
N GLY A 494 15.13 -3.15 -2.28
CA GLY A 494 15.65 -1.81 -2.56
C GLY A 494 16.88 -1.82 -3.49
N PHE A 495 17.63 -0.76 -3.61
CA PHE A 495 17.32 0.55 -3.06
C PHE A 495 16.28 1.27 -3.93
N LEU A 496 15.90 2.52 -3.55
CA LEU A 496 15.04 3.32 -4.40
C LEU A 496 15.75 3.69 -5.72
N SER A 497 15.01 4.04 -6.76
CA SER A 497 15.58 4.43 -8.07
C SER A 497 16.55 5.62 -7.98
N ASN A 498 16.36 6.49 -6.99
CA ASN A 498 17.25 7.62 -6.69
C ASN A 498 18.45 7.26 -5.78
N GLY A 499 18.63 5.97 -5.45
CA GLY A 499 19.73 5.46 -4.64
C GLY A 499 19.55 5.59 -3.12
N LEU A 500 18.45 6.14 -2.64
CA LEU A 500 18.17 6.21 -1.21
C LEU A 500 17.91 4.81 -0.63
N ILE A 501 18.35 4.62 0.62
CA ILE A 501 18.28 3.33 1.29
C ILE A 501 16.88 3.07 1.80
N LYS A 502 16.26 2.04 1.26
CA LYS A 502 15.05 1.35 1.70
C LYS A 502 15.20 -0.13 1.29
N PRO A 503 14.62 -1.07 2.06
CA PRO A 503 13.86 -0.92 3.31
C PRO A 503 14.70 -0.37 4.47
N ASP A 504 14.03 0.01 5.57
CA ASP A 504 14.73 0.43 6.79
C ASP A 504 15.14 -0.79 7.63
N VAL A 505 14.24 -1.73 7.83
CA VAL A 505 14.48 -3.00 8.54
C VAL A 505 13.73 -4.15 7.88
N ALA A 506 14.09 -5.38 8.23
CA ALA A 506 13.34 -6.58 7.89
C ALA A 506 12.63 -7.14 9.12
N ALA A 507 11.38 -7.59 8.99
CA ALA A 507 10.63 -8.23 10.06
C ALA A 507 10.06 -9.57 9.61
N PRO A 508 9.69 -10.48 10.55
CA PRO A 508 9.00 -11.70 10.21
C PRO A 508 7.70 -11.42 9.44
N GLY A 509 7.57 -12.03 8.27
CA GLY A 509 6.40 -11.86 7.41
C GLY A 509 5.97 -13.15 6.72
N VAL A 510 6.64 -14.28 7.02
CA VAL A 510 6.31 -15.57 6.47
C VAL A 510 5.62 -16.41 7.54
N ASN A 511 4.44 -16.92 7.21
CA ASN A 511 3.74 -17.85 8.08
C ASN A 511 3.30 -17.27 9.43
N VAL A 512 2.94 -16.01 9.48
CA VAL A 512 2.56 -15.30 10.69
C VAL A 512 1.16 -15.75 11.17
N SER A 513 1.03 -16.11 12.44
CA SER A 513 -0.26 -16.46 13.06
C SER A 513 -1.17 -15.25 13.17
N THR A 514 -2.38 -15.36 12.65
CA THR A 514 -3.39 -14.30 12.66
C THR A 514 -4.74 -14.82 13.16
N PRO A 515 -5.71 -13.97 13.49
CA PRO A 515 -7.06 -14.41 13.84
C PRO A 515 -7.80 -15.17 12.74
N VAL A 516 -7.41 -15.00 11.50
CA VAL A 516 -8.06 -15.65 10.34
C VAL A 516 -7.29 -16.88 9.84
N GLY A 517 -6.22 -17.27 10.51
CA GLY A 517 -5.32 -18.34 10.11
C GLY A 517 -3.89 -17.84 9.97
N LYS A 518 -3.09 -18.54 9.21
CA LYS A 518 -1.68 -18.19 8.98
C LYS A 518 -1.56 -17.45 7.67
N VAL A 519 -0.83 -16.34 7.66
CA VAL A 519 -0.69 -15.46 6.50
C VAL A 519 0.79 -15.15 6.26
N THR A 520 1.19 -15.16 4.99
CA THR A 520 2.52 -14.74 4.54
C THR A 520 2.40 -13.45 3.72
N GLY A 521 3.34 -12.55 3.89
CA GLY A 521 3.45 -11.34 3.07
C GLY A 521 4.06 -10.15 3.80
N GLY A 522 4.40 -9.15 3.01
CA GLY A 522 4.94 -7.89 3.51
C GLY A 522 4.02 -7.17 4.49
N SER A 523 2.71 -7.32 4.31
CA SER A 523 1.70 -6.75 5.21
C SER A 523 1.80 -7.29 6.64
N MET A 524 2.16 -8.58 6.81
CA MET A 524 2.34 -9.16 8.14
C MET A 524 3.58 -8.62 8.84
N ALA A 525 4.68 -8.46 8.11
CA ALA A 525 5.89 -7.81 8.62
C ALA A 525 5.63 -6.36 9.04
N ALA A 526 4.85 -5.61 8.24
CA ALA A 526 4.44 -4.25 8.57
C ALA A 526 3.54 -4.21 9.81
N ALA A 527 2.54 -5.10 9.92
CA ALA A 527 1.64 -5.18 11.06
C ALA A 527 2.38 -5.51 12.36
N LEU A 528 3.29 -6.49 12.32
CA LEU A 528 4.13 -6.85 13.45
C LEU A 528 5.01 -5.66 13.88
N THR A 529 5.63 -4.98 12.93
CA THR A 529 6.44 -3.79 13.19
C THR A 529 5.60 -2.64 13.75
N ALA A 530 4.38 -2.43 13.25
CA ALA A 530 3.48 -1.39 13.76
C ALA A 530 3.13 -1.62 15.23
N GLY A 531 2.93 -2.86 15.66
CA GLY A 531 2.77 -3.22 17.07
C GLY A 531 4.02 -2.93 17.89
N GLY A 532 5.22 -3.26 17.39
CA GLY A 532 6.49 -2.90 18.03
C GLY A 532 6.70 -1.38 18.13
N VAL A 533 6.33 -0.63 17.09
CA VAL A 533 6.32 0.85 17.11
C VAL A 533 5.34 1.38 18.15
N ALA A 534 4.17 0.73 18.33
CA ALA A 534 3.23 1.12 19.40
C ALA A 534 3.82 0.90 20.79
N GLN A 535 4.58 -0.18 21.02
CA GLN A 535 5.32 -0.36 22.29
C GLN A 535 6.34 0.75 22.51
N PHE A 536 7.08 1.12 21.45
CA PHE A 536 8.03 2.24 21.53
C PHE A 536 7.32 3.58 21.83
N MET A 537 6.18 3.85 21.18
CA MET A 537 5.39 5.07 21.43
C MET A 537 4.76 5.09 22.83
N GLU A 538 4.38 3.95 23.39
CA GLU A 538 3.98 3.87 24.79
C GLU A 538 5.12 4.36 25.69
N TRP A 539 6.33 3.83 25.51
CA TRP A 539 7.50 4.27 26.28
C TRP A 539 7.85 5.75 26.05
N ALA A 540 7.92 6.15 24.79
CA ALA A 540 8.40 7.48 24.41
C ALA A 540 7.38 8.57 24.76
N VAL A 541 6.15 8.44 24.25
CA VAL A 541 5.14 9.49 24.28
C VAL A 541 4.23 9.36 25.50
N VAL A 542 3.65 8.17 25.73
CA VAL A 542 2.69 7.97 26.82
C VAL A 542 3.36 8.01 28.18
N ARG A 543 4.55 7.40 28.32
CA ARG A 543 5.34 7.43 29.58
C ARG A 543 6.33 8.60 29.65
N PHE A 544 6.26 9.55 28.70
CA PHE A 544 7.01 10.82 28.68
C PHE A 544 8.54 10.70 28.64
N ASN A 545 9.11 9.59 28.15
CA ASN A 545 10.56 9.47 27.99
C ASN A 545 11.09 10.28 26.79
N SER A 546 10.31 10.41 25.69
CA SER A 546 10.56 11.27 24.53
C SER A 546 9.22 11.78 23.95
N PRO A 547 8.57 12.77 24.60
CA PRO A 547 7.19 13.18 24.27
C PRO A 547 7.04 13.76 22.86
N SER A 548 8.15 14.19 22.25
CA SER A 548 8.15 14.75 20.89
C SER A 548 8.43 13.73 19.80
N ALA A 549 8.61 12.45 20.16
CA ALA A 549 8.94 11.42 19.19
C ALA A 549 7.92 11.32 18.05
N GLY A 550 8.44 11.25 16.85
CA GLY A 550 7.69 11.07 15.60
C GLY A 550 8.30 9.96 14.76
N SER A 551 7.71 9.69 13.61
CA SER A 551 8.05 8.55 12.76
C SER A 551 9.54 8.48 12.39
N GLN A 552 10.15 9.62 12.02
CA GLN A 552 11.57 9.69 11.65
C GLN A 552 12.50 9.32 12.81
N GLU A 553 12.17 9.77 14.02
CA GLU A 553 12.97 9.48 15.22
C GLU A 553 12.84 7.99 15.58
N ILE A 554 11.63 7.47 15.60
CA ILE A 554 11.34 6.05 15.86
C ILE A 554 12.10 5.17 14.87
N LYS A 555 12.00 5.46 13.58
CA LYS A 555 12.76 4.77 12.53
C LYS A 555 14.26 4.69 12.85
N ASN A 556 14.86 5.81 13.22
CA ASN A 556 16.28 5.86 13.52
C ASN A 556 16.67 5.05 14.78
N TYR A 557 15.77 4.95 15.76
CA TYR A 557 15.99 4.08 16.92
C TYR A 557 15.88 2.61 16.55
N LEU A 558 14.87 2.22 15.75
CA LEU A 558 14.74 0.85 15.26
C LEU A 558 15.95 0.40 14.43
N ILE A 559 16.45 1.26 13.55
CA ILE A 559 17.66 1.00 12.76
C ILE A 559 18.88 0.75 13.67
N ARG A 560 19.03 1.53 14.74
CA ARG A 560 20.16 1.39 15.67
C ARG A 560 20.07 0.16 16.56
N GLY A 561 18.86 -0.29 16.86
CA GLY A 561 18.60 -1.50 17.63
C GLY A 561 18.52 -2.77 16.79
N ALA A 562 18.57 -2.64 15.45
CA ALA A 562 18.40 -3.76 14.55
C ALA A 562 19.47 -4.84 14.74
N ASN A 563 19.05 -6.10 14.65
CA ASN A 563 19.92 -7.26 14.79
C ASN A 563 20.61 -7.60 13.46
N TRP A 564 21.91 -7.78 13.47
CA TRP A 564 22.74 -8.04 12.30
C TRP A 564 23.16 -9.49 12.20
N ASN A 565 23.09 -10.03 11.00
CA ASN A 565 23.75 -11.29 10.69
C ASN A 565 25.18 -10.99 10.19
N SER A 566 26.18 -11.58 10.82
CA SER A 566 27.60 -11.36 10.50
C SER A 566 27.99 -11.76 9.07
N SER A 567 27.18 -12.58 8.40
CA SER A 567 27.41 -12.98 7.01
C SER A 567 26.98 -11.94 5.98
N ASN A 568 26.23 -10.91 6.39
CA ASN A 568 25.71 -9.87 5.52
C ASN A 568 26.41 -8.51 5.74
N THR A 569 26.49 -7.72 4.67
CA THR A 569 26.87 -6.30 4.76
C THR A 569 25.61 -5.46 4.91
N TYR A 570 25.62 -4.47 5.78
CA TYR A 570 24.51 -3.56 6.01
C TYR A 570 24.91 -2.09 5.81
N PRO A 571 23.99 -1.20 5.31
CA PRO A 571 22.67 -1.55 4.81
C PRO A 571 22.74 -2.32 3.47
N ASN A 572 21.74 -3.14 3.19
CA ASN A 572 21.62 -3.83 1.91
C ASN A 572 20.18 -3.77 1.37
N ARG A 573 20.02 -4.25 0.13
CA ARG A 573 18.77 -4.10 -0.63
C ARG A 573 17.61 -4.99 -0.14
N GLU A 574 17.90 -6.00 0.64
CA GLU A 574 16.93 -6.97 1.16
C GLU A 574 16.57 -6.67 2.61
N TRP A 575 17.56 -6.57 3.47
CA TRP A 575 17.40 -6.47 4.92
C TRP A 575 17.43 -5.03 5.44
N GLY A 576 17.65 -4.03 4.58
CA GLY A 576 17.88 -2.66 5.01
C GLY A 576 19.06 -2.56 5.99
N TYR A 577 18.80 -2.04 7.17
CA TYR A 577 19.80 -1.93 8.24
C TYR A 577 19.84 -3.13 9.20
N GLY A 578 19.05 -4.19 8.93
CA GLY A 578 19.03 -5.41 9.72
C GLY A 578 17.64 -5.88 10.09
N ARG A 579 17.55 -6.91 10.91
CA ARG A 579 16.28 -7.46 11.40
C ARG A 579 15.73 -6.60 12.53
N LEU A 580 14.44 -6.35 12.52
CA LEU A 580 13.73 -5.68 13.61
C LEU A 580 14.00 -6.38 14.94
N ASP A 581 14.40 -5.59 15.94
CA ASP A 581 14.60 -6.03 17.32
C ASP A 581 14.18 -4.91 18.29
N ILE A 582 12.99 -5.03 18.85
CA ILE A 582 12.45 -4.03 19.79
C ILE A 582 13.23 -4.06 21.10
N ASP A 583 13.58 -5.23 21.61
CA ASP A 583 14.40 -5.35 22.81
C ASP A 583 15.81 -4.80 22.61
N GLY A 584 16.43 -5.08 21.46
CA GLY A 584 17.69 -4.50 21.04
C GLY A 584 17.66 -2.97 20.99
N THR A 585 16.54 -2.39 20.54
CA THR A 585 16.29 -0.95 20.52
C THR A 585 16.33 -0.35 21.95
N PHE A 586 15.66 -0.97 22.92
CA PHE A 586 15.66 -0.53 24.31
C PHE A 586 17.02 -0.80 25.00
N THR A 587 17.66 -1.91 24.68
CA THR A 587 19.02 -2.23 25.17
C THR A 587 20.01 -1.15 24.74
N MET A 588 19.99 -0.75 23.45
CA MET A 588 20.83 0.33 22.93
C MET A 588 20.55 1.66 23.64
N LEU A 589 19.27 2.03 23.81
CA LEU A 589 18.90 3.25 24.53
C LEU A 589 19.41 3.26 25.97
N SER A 590 19.37 2.15 26.69
CA SER A 590 19.85 2.02 28.06
C SER A 590 21.38 2.24 28.19
N GLN A 591 22.12 1.94 27.11
CA GLN A 591 23.58 2.16 27.07
C GLN A 591 23.94 3.61 26.82
N ILE A 592 23.14 4.37 26.10
CA ILE A 592 23.39 5.79 25.80
C ILE A 592 23.03 6.67 26.99
N GLN A 593 22.10 6.27 27.85
CA GLN A 593 21.69 7.04 29.04
C GLN A 593 22.61 6.83 30.26
N ARG A 594 23.61 5.97 30.16
CA ARG A 594 24.67 5.78 31.15
C ARG A 594 25.92 6.61 30.79
#